data_5859e9f5762180c6983412b223b30ef0
#
_entry.id   5859e9f5762180c6983412b223b30ef0
#
_cell.length_a   1.000
_cell.length_b   1.000
_cell.length_c   1.000
_cell.angle_alpha   90.00
_cell.angle_beta   90.00
_cell.angle_gamma   90.00
#
_symmetry.space_group_name_H-M   'P 1'
#
loop_
_entity.id
_entity.type
_entity.pdbx_description
1 polymer ?
#
loop_
_entity_poly.entity_id
_entity_poly.type
_entity_poly.pdbx_seq_one_letter_code
_entity_poly.pdbx_strand_id
1 'polypeptide(L)'
;MTQTLDAPGAVIAYDLREPAEPATTTPLMLIGSPMDASGFVTLAGHFTDRRVITYDPRGTGRSTRTDSEPESSPEQHADDVRRVIEASGGGPVDLFASSGGAVNALALVAAHPALVHTLVAHEPPTVRLLPDAGTAEDAVRGIRALYDRFGTGPAMVKFIEIVSFQGPIPPGFADEPGADPATFGLPSTDDGSRDDALLGQNLLTCCLFEPDFEALKYAATRIVVGVGAESTDELAHRAGRAVAAHLGVEPTVFPSNHSGFLGGEYGQHGDPIPFAAKLREILD
;
A
#
# COMPACT_ATOMS: atom_id res chain seq x y z
N MET A 1 11.05 -0.17 19.40
CA MET A 1 10.67 -1.30 20.29
C MET A 1 9.39 -1.89 19.70
N THR A 2 9.40 -3.20 19.44
CA THR A 2 8.22 -3.89 18.88
C THR A 2 7.17 -4.08 19.97
N GLN A 3 5.93 -3.80 19.63
CA GLN A 3 4.74 -3.98 20.45
C GLN A 3 3.69 -4.77 19.66
N THR A 4 2.68 -5.30 20.35
CA THR A 4 1.54 -5.96 19.73
C THR A 4 0.26 -5.43 20.35
N LEU A 5 -0.83 -5.45 19.56
CA LEU A 5 -2.18 -5.16 20.02
C LEU A 5 -3.17 -6.16 19.46
N ASP A 6 -4.24 -6.42 20.18
CA ASP A 6 -5.35 -7.23 19.71
C ASP A 6 -6.31 -6.38 18.87
N ALA A 7 -6.62 -6.87 17.68
CA ALA A 7 -7.62 -6.33 16.78
C ALA A 7 -8.67 -7.43 16.48
N PRO A 8 -9.88 -7.06 16.03
CA PRO A 8 -10.88 -8.07 15.63
C PRO A 8 -10.32 -8.96 14.51
N GLY A 9 -10.15 -10.26 14.80
CA GLY A 9 -9.62 -11.24 13.87
C GLY A 9 -8.13 -11.20 13.61
N ALA A 10 -7.34 -10.45 14.41
CA ALA A 10 -5.89 -10.38 14.23
C ALA A 10 -5.15 -9.95 15.51
N VAL A 11 -3.85 -10.26 15.56
CA VAL A 11 -2.88 -9.63 16.47
C VAL A 11 -1.93 -8.83 15.62
N ILE A 12 -1.86 -7.53 15.85
CA ILE A 12 -1.10 -6.57 15.04
C ILE A 12 0.21 -6.21 15.73
N ALA A 13 1.33 -6.42 15.04
CA ALA A 13 2.65 -5.99 15.48
C ALA A 13 2.97 -4.59 14.92
N TYR A 14 3.55 -3.74 15.75
CA TYR A 14 3.97 -2.40 15.34
C TYR A 14 5.23 -1.97 16.08
N ASP A 15 5.95 -1.02 15.50
CA ASP A 15 7.17 -0.47 16.06
C ASP A 15 7.04 1.04 16.28
N LEU A 16 7.58 1.49 17.41
CA LEU A 16 7.78 2.89 17.70
C LEU A 16 9.28 3.19 17.71
N ARG A 17 9.66 4.17 16.90
CA ARG A 17 11.00 4.76 16.95
C ARG A 17 10.88 6.20 17.42
N GLU A 18 11.39 6.45 18.62
CA GLU A 18 11.45 7.79 19.19
C GLU A 18 12.59 8.58 18.56
N PRO A 19 12.45 9.90 18.41
CA PRO A 19 13.54 10.78 18.02
C PRO A 19 14.62 10.81 19.12
N ALA A 20 15.86 11.16 18.73
CA ALA A 20 16.97 11.26 19.67
C ALA A 20 16.78 12.36 20.72
N GLU A 21 16.14 13.46 20.33
CA GLU A 21 15.76 14.58 21.19
C GLU A 21 14.23 14.71 21.24
N PRO A 22 13.64 15.15 22.35
CA PRO A 22 12.20 15.36 22.44
C PRO A 22 11.71 16.29 21.31
N ALA A 23 10.84 15.79 20.48
CA ALA A 23 10.26 16.53 19.36
C ALA A 23 8.79 16.86 19.62
N THR A 24 8.38 18.04 19.18
CA THR A 24 6.99 18.50 19.19
C THR A 24 6.32 18.36 17.81
N THR A 25 7.04 17.81 16.84
CA THR A 25 6.54 17.56 15.49
C THR A 25 5.52 16.42 15.48
N THR A 26 4.56 16.51 14.57
CA THR A 26 3.56 15.45 14.37
C THR A 26 4.25 14.11 14.08
N PRO A 27 3.89 13.01 14.76
CA PRO A 27 4.44 11.69 14.48
C PRO A 27 4.20 11.28 13.03
N LEU A 28 5.16 10.58 12.42
CA LEU A 28 5.04 10.04 11.07
C LEU A 28 4.73 8.55 11.13
N MET A 29 3.64 8.14 10.53
CA MET A 29 3.32 6.74 10.32
C MET A 29 3.61 6.35 8.87
N LEU A 30 4.25 5.19 8.67
CA LEU A 30 4.60 4.65 7.35
C LEU A 30 3.90 3.32 7.17
N ILE A 31 3.09 3.18 6.12
CA ILE A 31 2.31 1.97 5.89
C ILE A 31 2.35 1.49 4.44
N GLY A 32 2.40 0.17 4.26
CA GLY A 32 2.18 -0.56 3.02
C GLY A 32 1.05 -1.57 3.19
N SER A 33 0.70 -2.28 2.13
CA SER A 33 -0.14 -3.47 2.19
C SER A 33 0.03 -4.26 0.87
N PRO A 34 0.39 -5.55 0.96
CA PRO A 34 0.72 -6.34 2.14
C PRO A 34 2.14 -6.14 2.67
N MET A 35 2.89 -5.18 2.17
CA MET A 35 4.25 -4.87 2.63
C MET A 35 4.26 -4.55 4.13
N ASP A 36 5.14 -5.22 4.88
CA ASP A 36 5.31 -5.05 6.32
C ASP A 36 6.26 -3.90 6.70
N ALA A 37 6.51 -3.72 7.99
CA ALA A 37 7.37 -2.66 8.53
C ALA A 37 8.80 -2.71 7.99
N SER A 38 9.29 -3.88 7.55
CA SER A 38 10.66 -4.02 7.04
C SER A 38 10.88 -3.26 5.73
N GLY A 39 9.83 -3.04 4.94
CA GLY A 39 9.89 -2.23 3.73
C GLY A 39 10.10 -0.73 3.96
N PHE A 40 10.02 -0.28 5.21
CA PHE A 40 10.18 1.14 5.54
C PHE A 40 11.47 1.47 6.31
N VAL A 41 12.38 0.51 6.47
CA VAL A 41 13.60 0.70 7.27
C VAL A 41 14.44 1.87 6.75
N THR A 42 14.69 1.91 5.45
CA THR A 42 15.46 2.98 4.81
C THR A 42 14.73 4.32 4.91
N LEU A 43 13.47 4.40 4.48
CA LEU A 43 12.71 5.65 4.53
C LEU A 43 12.61 6.19 5.95
N ALA A 44 12.25 5.33 6.91
CA ALA A 44 12.21 5.69 8.33
C ALA A 44 13.54 6.23 8.84
N GLY A 45 14.68 5.75 8.32
CA GLY A 45 16.03 6.23 8.63
C GLY A 45 16.25 7.72 8.36
N HIS A 46 15.52 8.30 7.43
CA HIS A 46 15.60 9.73 7.09
C HIS A 46 14.77 10.66 8.01
N PHE A 47 13.96 10.12 8.92
CA PHE A 47 13.07 10.89 9.82
C PHE A 47 13.48 10.69 11.29
N THR A 48 14.72 11.08 11.65
CA THR A 48 15.27 10.90 13.01
C THR A 48 14.86 11.99 13.99
N ASP A 49 14.23 13.03 13.51
CA ASP A 49 13.81 14.25 14.23
C ASP A 49 12.33 14.19 14.69
N ARG A 50 11.63 13.12 14.39
CA ARG A 50 10.23 12.88 14.81
C ARG A 50 10.01 11.42 15.17
N ARG A 51 8.95 11.17 15.95
CA ARG A 51 8.52 9.79 16.19
C ARG A 51 8.09 9.15 14.85
N VAL A 52 8.58 7.94 14.58
CA VAL A 52 8.14 7.14 13.42
C VAL A 52 7.44 5.88 13.90
N ILE A 53 6.28 5.61 13.31
CA ILE A 53 5.42 4.46 13.58
C ILE A 53 5.40 3.60 12.31
N THR A 54 5.69 2.31 12.43
CA THR A 54 5.50 1.32 11.37
C THR A 54 4.73 0.13 11.92
N TYR A 55 4.06 -0.64 11.07
CA TYR A 55 3.33 -1.82 11.50
C TYR A 55 3.39 -2.90 10.42
N ASP A 56 3.12 -4.13 10.83
CA ASP A 56 2.91 -5.23 9.90
C ASP A 56 1.40 -5.37 9.69
N PRO A 57 0.87 -5.27 8.46
CA PRO A 57 -0.55 -5.52 8.20
C PRO A 57 -0.98 -6.92 8.65
N ARG A 58 -2.27 -7.11 8.95
CA ARG A 58 -2.81 -8.42 9.34
C ARG A 58 -2.40 -9.53 8.36
N GLY A 59 -1.91 -10.65 8.89
CA GLY A 59 -1.46 -11.78 8.07
C GLY A 59 -0.12 -11.59 7.39
N THR A 60 0.66 -10.54 7.72
CA THR A 60 2.00 -10.32 7.18
C THR A 60 3.03 -10.15 8.28
N GLY A 61 4.29 -10.43 7.98
CA GLY A 61 5.41 -10.23 8.88
C GLY A 61 5.18 -10.90 10.23
N ARG A 62 5.13 -10.07 11.30
CA ARG A 62 4.92 -10.50 12.69
C ARG A 62 3.45 -10.47 13.12
N SER A 63 2.56 -9.90 12.29
CA SER A 63 1.13 -9.87 12.56
C SER A 63 0.47 -11.17 12.16
N THR A 64 -0.46 -11.66 12.97
CA THR A 64 -1.16 -12.92 12.72
C THR A 64 -2.65 -12.69 12.56
N ARG A 65 -3.29 -13.48 11.70
CA ARG A 65 -4.75 -13.56 11.64
C ARG A 65 -5.26 -14.62 12.61
N THR A 66 -6.37 -14.34 13.23
CA THR A 66 -7.08 -15.27 14.15
C THR A 66 -8.50 -15.59 13.68
N ASP A 67 -8.95 -14.92 12.61
CA ASP A 67 -10.20 -15.24 11.91
C ASP A 67 -10.00 -16.29 10.80
N SER A 68 -11.08 -16.71 10.18
CA SER A 68 -11.10 -17.62 9.03
C SER A 68 -11.53 -16.95 7.74
N GLU A 69 -11.61 -15.62 7.73
CA GLU A 69 -12.01 -14.88 6.53
C GLU A 69 -10.93 -15.01 5.44
N PRO A 70 -11.29 -15.30 4.19
CA PRO A 70 -10.31 -15.51 3.14
C PRO A 70 -9.59 -14.22 2.74
N GLU A 71 -10.25 -13.07 2.84
CA GLU A 71 -9.76 -11.77 2.40
C GLU A 71 -9.78 -10.74 3.54
N SER A 72 -9.02 -9.66 3.37
CA SER A 72 -9.02 -8.50 4.26
C SER A 72 -9.51 -7.28 3.50
N SER A 73 -10.48 -6.56 4.02
CA SER A 73 -10.96 -5.34 3.36
C SER A 73 -10.13 -4.11 3.73
N PRO A 74 -10.13 -3.05 2.90
CA PRO A 74 -9.50 -1.78 3.24
C PRO A 74 -10.04 -1.18 4.54
N GLU A 75 -11.32 -1.39 4.86
CA GLU A 75 -11.92 -0.91 6.11
C GLU A 75 -11.40 -1.68 7.34
N GLN A 76 -11.14 -3.01 7.21
CA GLN A 76 -10.50 -3.78 8.28
C GLN A 76 -9.08 -3.30 8.52
N HIS A 77 -8.30 -3.07 7.46
CA HIS A 77 -6.97 -2.49 7.57
C HIS A 77 -7.00 -1.08 8.15
N ALA A 78 -7.99 -0.26 7.78
CA ALA A 78 -8.20 1.07 8.34
C ALA A 78 -8.45 1.01 9.85
N ASP A 79 -9.25 0.05 10.34
CA ASP A 79 -9.46 -0.15 11.78
C ASP A 79 -8.18 -0.60 12.50
N ASP A 80 -7.35 -1.45 11.87
CA ASP A 80 -6.05 -1.83 12.41
C ASP A 80 -5.13 -0.61 12.55
N VAL A 81 -5.01 0.20 11.48
CA VAL A 81 -4.19 1.42 11.49
C VAL A 81 -4.69 2.40 12.55
N ARG A 82 -6.01 2.60 12.67
CA ARG A 82 -6.61 3.41 13.73
C ARG A 82 -6.17 2.94 15.12
N ARG A 83 -6.25 1.62 15.38
CA ARG A 83 -5.84 1.03 16.67
C ARG A 83 -4.36 1.22 16.95
N VAL A 84 -3.51 1.08 15.93
CA VAL A 84 -2.06 1.33 16.07
C VAL A 84 -1.82 2.80 16.42
N ILE A 85 -2.46 3.76 15.76
CA ILE A 85 -2.36 5.19 16.05
C ILE A 85 -2.77 5.45 17.51
N GLU A 86 -3.91 4.93 17.96
CA GLU A 86 -4.42 5.10 19.32
C GLU A 86 -3.46 4.51 20.36
N ALA A 87 -2.93 3.29 20.12
CA ALA A 87 -1.98 2.62 21.00
C ALA A 87 -0.61 3.32 21.04
N SER A 88 -0.25 4.05 19.98
CA SER A 88 1.00 4.80 19.86
C SER A 88 0.99 6.17 20.54
N GLY A 89 -0.08 6.51 21.26
CA GLY A 89 -0.24 7.77 21.97
C GLY A 89 -1.34 8.67 21.40
N GLY A 90 -2.10 8.19 20.44
CA GLY A 90 -3.19 8.90 19.78
C GLY A 90 -2.74 9.79 18.63
N GLY A 91 -3.72 10.28 17.85
CA GLY A 91 -3.47 11.18 16.72
C GLY A 91 -3.53 12.67 17.10
N PRO A 92 -3.45 13.56 16.07
CA PRO A 92 -3.24 13.19 14.68
C PRO A 92 -1.81 12.80 14.36
N VAL A 93 -1.64 11.98 13.30
CA VAL A 93 -0.33 11.64 12.72
C VAL A 93 -0.23 12.19 11.30
N ASP A 94 0.98 12.40 10.80
CA ASP A 94 1.24 12.45 9.37
C ASP A 94 1.38 11.01 8.87
N LEU A 95 0.77 10.69 7.74
CA LEU A 95 0.70 9.32 7.22
C LEU A 95 1.24 9.26 5.80
N PHE A 96 2.37 8.57 5.61
CA PHE A 96 2.80 8.13 4.29
C PHE A 96 2.31 6.70 4.07
N ALA A 97 1.56 6.50 2.99
CA ALA A 97 0.96 5.22 2.65
C ALA A 97 1.24 4.89 1.19
N SER A 98 1.78 3.69 0.90
CA SER A 98 2.12 3.27 -0.46
C SER A 98 1.29 2.08 -0.92
N SER A 99 0.93 2.09 -2.22
CA SER A 99 0.23 0.98 -2.89
C SER A 99 -1.09 0.61 -2.21
N GLY A 100 -1.31 -0.66 -1.88
CA GLY A 100 -2.48 -1.12 -1.11
C GLY A 100 -2.60 -0.40 0.25
N GLY A 101 -1.47 -0.03 0.87
CA GLY A 101 -1.48 0.81 2.08
C GLY A 101 -2.12 2.18 1.84
N ALA A 102 -1.94 2.78 0.65
CA ALA A 102 -2.59 4.03 0.29
C ALA A 102 -4.11 3.87 0.15
N VAL A 103 -4.58 2.72 -0.34
CA VAL A 103 -6.01 2.39 -0.38
C VAL A 103 -6.58 2.30 1.03
N ASN A 104 -5.88 1.59 1.93
CA ASN A 104 -6.27 1.45 3.33
C ASN A 104 -6.28 2.80 4.05
N ALA A 105 -5.31 3.69 3.74
CA ALA A 105 -5.25 5.04 4.29
C ALA A 105 -6.39 5.95 3.81
N LEU A 106 -6.82 5.82 2.55
CA LEU A 106 -8.01 6.53 2.05
C LEU A 106 -9.27 6.08 2.79
N ALA A 107 -9.42 4.76 3.04
CA ALA A 107 -10.52 4.23 3.86
C ALA A 107 -10.45 4.76 5.31
N LEU A 108 -9.26 4.82 5.91
CA LEU A 108 -9.06 5.38 7.24
C LEU A 108 -9.49 6.85 7.32
N VAL A 109 -9.02 7.68 6.39
CA VAL A 109 -9.34 9.12 6.39
C VAL A 109 -10.83 9.36 6.16
N ALA A 110 -11.47 8.59 5.28
CA ALA A 110 -12.91 8.68 5.06
C ALA A 110 -13.71 8.40 6.36
N ALA A 111 -13.27 7.41 7.15
CA ALA A 111 -13.97 7.01 8.38
C ALA A 111 -13.52 7.81 9.63
N HIS A 112 -12.24 8.20 9.72
CA HIS A 112 -11.63 8.78 10.91
C HIS A 112 -10.69 9.96 10.59
N PRO A 113 -11.18 11.03 9.95
CA PRO A 113 -10.34 12.14 9.47
C PRO A 113 -9.55 12.85 10.59
N ALA A 114 -10.03 12.82 11.82
CA ALA A 114 -9.36 13.46 12.95
C ALA A 114 -8.05 12.78 13.37
N LEU A 115 -7.80 11.55 12.92
CA LEU A 115 -6.58 10.79 13.26
C LEU A 115 -5.39 11.11 12.36
N VAL A 116 -5.62 11.73 11.20
CA VAL A 116 -4.59 12.00 10.22
C VAL A 116 -4.54 13.49 9.90
N HIS A 117 -3.39 14.12 10.17
CA HIS A 117 -3.15 15.52 9.85
C HIS A 117 -2.87 15.68 8.34
N THR A 118 -1.86 14.99 7.84
CA THR A 118 -1.54 14.94 6.40
C THR A 118 -1.46 13.49 5.95
N LEU A 119 -2.20 13.13 4.89
CA LEU A 119 -2.06 11.86 4.18
C LEU A 119 -1.28 12.09 2.88
N VAL A 120 -0.19 11.37 2.71
CA VAL A 120 0.47 11.18 1.41
C VAL A 120 0.11 9.79 0.91
N ALA A 121 -0.85 9.70 -0.03
CA ALA A 121 -1.29 8.46 -0.66
C ALA A 121 -0.47 8.24 -1.94
N HIS A 122 0.56 7.40 -1.86
CA HIS A 122 1.47 7.13 -2.96
C HIS A 122 0.99 5.95 -3.80
N GLU A 123 0.60 6.23 -5.05
CA GLU A 123 0.21 5.26 -6.08
C GLU A 123 -0.80 4.20 -5.62
N PRO A 124 -1.99 4.59 -5.11
CA PRO A 124 -3.06 3.64 -4.77
C PRO A 124 -3.57 2.91 -6.03
N PRO A 125 -3.56 1.56 -6.09
CA PRO A 125 -3.86 0.80 -7.30
C PRO A 125 -5.37 0.56 -7.54
N THR A 126 -6.19 1.60 -7.43
CA THR A 126 -7.66 1.53 -7.58
C THR A 126 -8.07 1.45 -9.04
N VAL A 127 -8.12 0.25 -9.62
CA VAL A 127 -8.33 0.03 -11.06
C VAL A 127 -9.70 0.48 -11.56
N ARG A 128 -10.71 0.50 -10.71
CA ARG A 128 -12.06 0.93 -11.07
C ARG A 128 -12.18 2.39 -11.47
N LEU A 129 -11.20 3.20 -11.12
CA LEU A 129 -11.16 4.61 -11.48
C LEU A 129 -10.48 4.88 -12.83
N LEU A 130 -9.91 3.86 -13.45
CA LEU A 130 -9.22 3.99 -14.74
C LEU A 130 -10.19 4.13 -15.92
N PRO A 131 -9.80 4.80 -17.01
CA PRO A 131 -10.59 4.81 -18.23
C PRO A 131 -10.84 3.42 -18.83
N ASP A 132 -9.90 2.49 -18.62
CA ASP A 132 -9.95 1.08 -19.02
C ASP A 132 -10.33 0.15 -17.85
N ALA A 133 -11.15 0.64 -16.90
CA ALA A 133 -11.53 -0.07 -15.68
C ALA A 133 -11.99 -1.52 -15.93
N GLY A 134 -12.81 -1.75 -16.96
CA GLY A 134 -13.31 -3.10 -17.25
C GLY A 134 -12.21 -4.11 -17.54
N THR A 135 -11.25 -3.78 -18.41
CA THR A 135 -10.14 -4.69 -18.75
C THR A 135 -9.13 -4.81 -17.61
N ALA A 136 -8.91 -3.72 -16.84
CA ALA A 136 -8.04 -3.75 -15.66
C ALA A 136 -8.64 -4.60 -14.52
N GLU A 137 -9.96 -4.50 -14.27
CA GLU A 137 -10.68 -5.36 -13.31
C GLU A 137 -10.64 -6.83 -13.74
N ASP A 138 -10.90 -7.13 -15.02
CA ASP A 138 -10.82 -8.49 -15.57
C ASP A 138 -9.42 -9.08 -15.39
N ALA A 139 -8.37 -8.30 -15.63
CA ALA A 139 -7.00 -8.74 -15.44
C ALA A 139 -6.68 -9.06 -13.97
N VAL A 140 -7.09 -8.20 -13.03
CA VAL A 140 -6.90 -8.44 -11.58
C VAL A 140 -7.67 -9.68 -11.13
N ARG A 141 -8.90 -9.87 -11.58
CA ARG A 141 -9.70 -11.07 -11.30
C ARG A 141 -9.09 -12.33 -11.93
N GLY A 142 -8.54 -12.20 -13.13
CA GLY A 142 -7.84 -13.28 -13.81
C GLY A 142 -6.58 -13.71 -13.06
N ILE A 143 -5.79 -12.77 -12.52
CA ILE A 143 -4.63 -13.09 -11.67
C ILE A 143 -5.07 -13.85 -10.41
N ARG A 144 -6.16 -13.44 -9.76
CA ARG A 144 -6.71 -14.18 -8.62
C ARG A 144 -7.17 -15.58 -9.02
N ALA A 145 -7.83 -15.74 -10.16
CA ALA A 145 -8.25 -17.06 -10.66
C ALA A 145 -7.04 -17.97 -10.99
N LEU A 146 -5.93 -17.40 -11.49
CA LEU A 146 -4.67 -18.15 -11.65
C LEU A 146 -4.13 -18.63 -10.31
N TYR A 147 -4.15 -17.75 -9.27
CA TYR A 147 -3.75 -18.14 -7.93
C TYR A 147 -4.61 -19.28 -7.36
N ASP A 148 -5.92 -19.15 -7.46
CA ASP A 148 -6.85 -20.16 -6.97
C ASP A 148 -6.66 -21.53 -7.66
N ARG A 149 -6.28 -21.52 -8.95
CA ARG A 149 -6.13 -22.72 -9.77
C ARG A 149 -4.73 -23.33 -9.76
N PHE A 150 -3.69 -22.51 -9.77
CA PHE A 150 -2.31 -22.93 -10.05
C PHE A 150 -1.29 -22.49 -8.97
N GLY A 151 -1.77 -21.82 -7.89
CA GLY A 151 -0.91 -21.37 -6.80
C GLY A 151 -0.13 -20.09 -7.10
N THR A 152 0.84 -19.82 -6.22
CA THR A 152 1.55 -18.53 -6.17
C THR A 152 2.38 -18.23 -7.42
N GLY A 153 3.11 -19.20 -7.97
CA GLY A 153 4.09 -18.93 -9.03
C GLY A 153 3.49 -18.27 -10.27
N PRO A 154 2.56 -18.91 -10.99
CA PRO A 154 1.96 -18.35 -12.20
C PRO A 154 1.20 -17.04 -11.94
N ALA A 155 0.51 -16.93 -10.81
CA ALA A 155 -0.24 -15.72 -10.45
C ALA A 155 0.70 -14.53 -10.13
N MET A 156 1.80 -14.78 -9.43
CA MET A 156 2.79 -13.74 -9.10
C MET A 156 3.51 -13.25 -10.36
N VAL A 157 3.81 -14.13 -11.33
CA VAL A 157 4.34 -13.70 -12.64
C VAL A 157 3.38 -12.70 -13.29
N LYS A 158 2.09 -13.04 -13.36
CA LYS A 158 1.09 -12.13 -13.95
C LYS A 158 0.92 -10.84 -13.14
N PHE A 159 1.05 -10.90 -11.82
CA PHE A 159 1.07 -9.71 -10.99
C PHE A 159 2.28 -8.83 -11.30
N ILE A 160 3.49 -9.39 -11.43
CA ILE A 160 4.69 -8.62 -11.81
C ILE A 160 4.52 -8.00 -13.20
N GLU A 161 3.95 -8.74 -14.14
CA GLU A 161 3.69 -8.24 -15.49
C GLU A 161 2.72 -7.06 -15.48
N ILE A 162 1.60 -7.14 -14.73
CA ILE A 162 0.59 -6.06 -14.72
C ILE A 162 1.07 -4.79 -14.02
N VAL A 163 1.87 -4.90 -12.95
CA VAL A 163 2.35 -3.71 -12.23
C VAL A 163 3.39 -2.92 -13.03
N SER A 164 4.13 -3.58 -13.91
CA SER A 164 5.10 -2.95 -14.81
C SER A 164 4.55 -2.66 -16.22
N PHE A 165 3.28 -2.99 -16.48
CA PHE A 165 2.65 -2.75 -17.77
C PHE A 165 2.36 -1.27 -17.96
N GLN A 166 2.79 -0.71 -19.09
CA GLN A 166 2.57 0.69 -19.44
C GLN A 166 1.37 0.85 -20.37
N GLY A 167 0.50 1.79 -20.02
CA GLY A 167 -0.70 2.10 -20.81
C GLY A 167 -1.94 1.30 -20.40
N PRO A 168 -3.01 1.36 -21.21
CA PRO A 168 -4.26 0.65 -20.95
C PRO A 168 -4.08 -0.87 -20.96
N ILE A 169 -4.68 -1.55 -19.99
CA ILE A 169 -4.61 -3.02 -19.90
C ILE A 169 -5.41 -3.65 -21.04
N PRO A 170 -4.80 -4.51 -21.87
CA PRO A 170 -5.49 -5.15 -22.98
C PRO A 170 -6.52 -6.20 -22.49
N PRO A 171 -7.60 -6.43 -23.26
CA PRO A 171 -8.51 -7.54 -22.99
C PRO A 171 -7.78 -8.88 -22.98
N GLY A 172 -8.13 -9.77 -22.04
CA GLY A 172 -7.52 -11.10 -21.95
C GLY A 172 -6.10 -11.12 -21.37
N PHE A 173 -5.65 -10.04 -20.74
CA PHE A 173 -4.28 -9.93 -20.18
C PHE A 173 -3.88 -11.15 -19.32
N ALA A 174 -4.76 -11.64 -18.47
CA ALA A 174 -4.49 -12.78 -17.62
C ALA A 174 -4.66 -14.14 -18.32
N ASP A 175 -5.29 -14.17 -19.50
CA ASP A 175 -5.49 -15.39 -20.30
C ASP A 175 -4.22 -15.75 -21.10
N GLU A 176 -3.39 -14.75 -21.42
CA GLU A 176 -2.11 -14.96 -22.09
C GLU A 176 -1.12 -15.71 -21.18
N PRO A 177 -0.36 -16.66 -21.72
CA PRO A 177 0.66 -17.33 -20.93
C PRO A 177 1.66 -16.35 -20.34
N GLY A 178 1.90 -16.43 -19.03
CA GLY A 178 2.99 -15.70 -18.38
C GLY A 178 4.35 -16.35 -18.64
N ALA A 179 5.41 -15.67 -18.27
CA ALA A 179 6.75 -16.23 -18.27
C ALA A 179 6.87 -17.42 -17.29
N ASP A 180 7.91 -18.23 -17.41
CA ASP A 180 8.19 -19.31 -16.45
C ASP A 180 8.47 -18.71 -15.05
N PRO A 181 7.73 -19.10 -13.99
CA PRO A 181 7.96 -18.62 -12.63
C PRO A 181 9.41 -18.76 -12.16
N ALA A 182 10.12 -19.80 -12.59
CA ALA A 182 11.53 -20.01 -12.24
C ALA A 182 12.44 -18.85 -12.70
N THR A 183 12.08 -18.14 -13.76
CA THR A 183 12.82 -16.97 -14.26
C THR A 183 12.84 -15.82 -13.23
N PHE A 184 11.83 -15.76 -12.38
CA PHE A 184 11.69 -14.77 -11.30
C PHE A 184 12.10 -15.33 -9.93
N GLY A 185 12.64 -16.56 -9.87
CA GLY A 185 12.93 -17.24 -8.61
C GLY A 185 11.67 -17.67 -7.83
N LEU A 186 10.52 -17.73 -8.50
CA LEU A 186 9.24 -18.12 -7.91
C LEU A 186 9.03 -19.65 -7.97
N PRO A 187 8.17 -20.19 -7.09
CA PRO A 187 7.85 -21.63 -7.12
C PRO A 187 7.23 -22.04 -8.46
N SER A 188 7.75 -23.13 -9.04
CA SER A 188 7.17 -23.73 -10.26
C SER A 188 6.11 -24.79 -9.94
N THR A 189 5.98 -25.19 -8.68
CA THR A 189 4.99 -26.18 -8.22
C THR A 189 4.02 -25.56 -7.25
N ASP A 190 2.74 -25.87 -7.38
CA ASP A 190 1.70 -25.47 -6.44
C ASP A 190 1.81 -26.35 -5.17
N ASP A 191 1.98 -25.74 -4.02
CA ASP A 191 2.00 -26.41 -2.71
C ASP A 191 0.62 -26.58 -2.09
N GLY A 192 -0.43 -26.07 -2.76
CA GLY A 192 -1.83 -26.10 -2.34
C GLY A 192 -2.19 -25.00 -1.33
N SER A 193 -1.25 -24.14 -0.91
CA SER A 193 -1.56 -23.01 -0.04
C SER A 193 -2.39 -21.95 -0.78
N ARG A 194 -3.27 -21.25 -0.03
CA ARG A 194 -4.12 -20.16 -0.57
C ARG A 194 -4.20 -19.00 0.41
N ASP A 195 -3.18 -18.86 1.26
CA ASP A 195 -3.09 -17.87 2.33
C ASP A 195 -2.07 -16.73 2.04
N ASP A 196 -1.60 -16.64 0.78
CA ASP A 196 -0.71 -15.56 0.35
C ASP A 196 -1.34 -14.18 0.63
N ALA A 197 -0.58 -13.34 1.33
CA ALA A 197 -1.09 -12.04 1.79
C ALA A 197 -1.43 -11.09 0.64
N LEU A 198 -0.73 -11.15 -0.50
CA LEU A 198 -1.04 -10.35 -1.67
C LEU A 198 -2.16 -11.00 -2.48
N LEU A 199 -1.89 -12.18 -3.05
CA LEU A 199 -2.74 -12.80 -4.06
C LEU A 199 -4.05 -13.33 -3.49
N GLY A 200 -3.99 -13.90 -2.27
CA GLY A 200 -5.12 -14.49 -1.59
C GLY A 200 -5.95 -13.50 -0.79
N GLN A 201 -5.30 -12.56 -0.09
CA GLN A 201 -5.99 -11.77 0.93
C GLN A 201 -6.29 -10.33 0.52
N ASN A 202 -5.43 -9.68 -0.29
CA ASN A 202 -5.49 -8.23 -0.49
C ASN A 202 -5.69 -7.79 -1.95
N LEU A 203 -5.34 -8.61 -2.94
CA LEU A 203 -5.32 -8.20 -4.35
C LEU A 203 -6.67 -7.63 -4.82
N LEU A 204 -7.74 -8.41 -4.66
CA LEU A 204 -9.07 -8.00 -5.12
C LEU A 204 -9.62 -6.85 -4.28
N THR A 205 -9.51 -6.96 -2.97
CA THR A 205 -10.10 -5.97 -2.04
C THR A 205 -9.46 -4.60 -2.17
N CYS A 206 -8.13 -4.52 -2.39
CA CYS A 206 -7.44 -3.25 -2.61
C CYS A 206 -7.66 -2.70 -4.02
N CYS A 207 -7.46 -3.54 -5.07
CA CYS A 207 -7.52 -3.02 -6.45
C CYS A 207 -8.95 -2.64 -6.88
N LEU A 208 -9.98 -3.31 -6.34
CA LEU A 208 -11.38 -3.06 -6.67
C LEU A 208 -12.07 -2.12 -5.68
N PHE A 209 -11.34 -1.56 -4.73
CA PHE A 209 -11.88 -0.59 -3.79
C PHE A 209 -12.23 0.73 -4.48
N GLU A 210 -13.37 1.28 -4.11
CA GLU A 210 -13.80 2.61 -4.51
C GLU A 210 -13.83 3.51 -3.28
N PRO A 211 -12.86 4.47 -3.16
CA PRO A 211 -12.83 5.40 -2.02
C PRO A 211 -14.10 6.26 -1.94
N ASP A 212 -14.57 6.54 -0.73
CA ASP A 212 -15.63 7.53 -0.50
C ASP A 212 -15.08 8.95 -0.71
N PHE A 213 -15.09 9.39 -1.97
CA PHE A 213 -14.58 10.71 -2.36
C PHE A 213 -15.35 11.87 -1.73
N GLU A 214 -16.63 11.69 -1.42
CA GLU A 214 -17.41 12.74 -0.74
C GLU A 214 -16.89 12.91 0.70
N ALA A 215 -16.74 11.82 1.45
CA ALA A 215 -16.15 11.89 2.79
C ALA A 215 -14.72 12.46 2.75
N LEU A 216 -13.90 12.05 1.80
CA LEU A 216 -12.52 12.51 1.64
C LEU A 216 -12.41 14.00 1.33
N LYS A 217 -13.27 14.55 0.47
CA LYS A 217 -13.29 15.98 0.14
C LYS A 217 -13.68 16.86 1.32
N TYR A 218 -14.52 16.37 2.23
CA TYR A 218 -14.92 17.08 3.43
C TYR A 218 -14.05 16.81 4.65
N ALA A 219 -13.07 15.89 4.54
CA ALA A 219 -12.13 15.59 5.61
C ALA A 219 -11.28 16.82 5.97
N ALA A 220 -11.00 17.01 7.26
CA ALA A 220 -10.05 18.03 7.71
C ALA A 220 -8.58 17.65 7.38
N THR A 221 -8.33 16.39 7.03
CA THR A 221 -7.04 15.87 6.63
C THR A 221 -6.56 16.51 5.32
N ARG A 222 -5.31 16.98 5.29
CA ARG A 222 -4.66 17.37 4.04
C ARG A 222 -4.29 16.11 3.26
N ILE A 223 -4.91 15.89 2.09
CA ILE A 223 -4.64 14.73 1.25
C ILE A 223 -3.74 15.13 0.08
N VAL A 224 -2.60 14.48 -0.04
CA VAL A 224 -1.66 14.59 -1.15
C VAL A 224 -1.58 13.24 -1.85
N VAL A 225 -1.83 13.21 -3.15
CA VAL A 225 -1.66 11.99 -3.94
C VAL A 225 -0.29 12.04 -4.60
N GLY A 226 0.57 11.07 -4.25
CA GLY A 226 1.91 10.92 -4.82
C GLY A 226 1.93 9.99 -6.02
N VAL A 227 2.76 10.31 -7.03
CA VAL A 227 3.05 9.43 -8.17
C VAL A 227 4.54 9.46 -8.47
N GLY A 228 5.13 8.35 -8.89
CA GLY A 228 6.56 8.28 -9.23
C GLY A 228 6.86 8.89 -10.60
N ALA A 229 8.01 9.55 -10.71
CA ALA A 229 8.48 10.13 -11.97
C ALA A 229 8.82 9.07 -13.03
N GLU A 230 9.25 7.89 -12.58
CA GLU A 230 9.74 6.81 -13.44
C GLU A 230 8.70 5.69 -13.64
N SER A 231 7.57 5.71 -12.90
CA SER A 231 6.44 4.78 -13.06
C SER A 231 5.36 5.29 -14.03
N THR A 232 5.68 6.29 -14.84
CA THR A 232 4.73 6.89 -15.80
C THR A 232 4.04 5.81 -16.63
N ASP A 233 2.69 5.92 -16.72
CA ASP A 233 1.80 5.01 -17.43
C ASP A 233 1.69 3.58 -16.84
N GLU A 234 2.40 3.25 -15.78
CA GLU A 234 2.16 2.02 -15.02
C GLU A 234 0.80 2.05 -14.30
N LEU A 235 0.27 0.87 -13.98
CA LEU A 235 -1.08 0.72 -13.41
C LEU A 235 -1.32 1.60 -12.18
N ALA A 236 -0.42 1.52 -11.19
CA ALA A 236 -0.57 2.24 -9.92
C ALA A 236 -0.38 3.77 -10.08
N HIS A 237 0.51 4.20 -10.96
CA HIS A 237 0.69 5.61 -11.34
C HIS A 237 -0.59 6.17 -11.99
N ARG A 238 -1.16 5.45 -12.96
CA ARG A 238 -2.41 5.84 -13.65
C ARG A 238 -3.58 5.92 -12.66
N ALA A 239 -3.68 4.92 -11.76
CA ALA A 239 -4.72 4.88 -10.74
C ALA A 239 -4.55 6.01 -9.71
N GLY A 240 -3.33 6.31 -9.27
CA GLY A 240 -3.05 7.46 -8.41
C GLY A 240 -3.47 8.79 -9.05
N ARG A 241 -3.19 8.99 -10.34
CA ARG A 241 -3.67 10.17 -11.07
C ARG A 241 -5.21 10.23 -11.12
N ALA A 242 -5.88 9.10 -11.28
CA ALA A 242 -7.33 9.04 -11.27
C ALA A 242 -7.89 9.41 -9.88
N VAL A 243 -7.29 8.92 -8.79
CA VAL A 243 -7.64 9.33 -7.42
C VAL A 243 -7.47 10.84 -7.24
N ALA A 244 -6.35 11.42 -7.67
CA ALA A 244 -6.11 12.85 -7.59
C ALA A 244 -7.18 13.65 -8.34
N ALA A 245 -7.54 13.21 -9.55
CA ALA A 245 -8.61 13.85 -10.36
C ALA A 245 -9.98 13.80 -9.64
N HIS A 246 -10.34 12.66 -9.03
CA HIS A 246 -11.59 12.54 -8.26
C HIS A 246 -11.61 13.42 -7.02
N LEU A 247 -10.45 13.64 -6.38
CA LEU A 247 -10.31 14.57 -5.26
C LEU A 247 -10.26 16.05 -5.69
N GLY A 248 -10.04 16.32 -6.97
CA GLY A 248 -9.88 17.67 -7.51
C GLY A 248 -8.53 18.30 -7.15
N VAL A 249 -7.48 17.48 -6.99
CA VAL A 249 -6.11 17.92 -6.70
C VAL A 249 -5.14 17.50 -7.79
N GLU A 250 -4.03 18.21 -7.94
CA GLU A 250 -2.94 17.79 -8.82
C GLU A 250 -2.08 16.73 -8.10
N PRO A 251 -1.67 15.66 -8.78
CA PRO A 251 -0.77 14.69 -8.20
C PRO A 251 0.63 15.29 -7.98
N THR A 252 1.24 14.97 -6.86
CA THR A 252 2.62 15.36 -6.54
C THR A 252 3.58 14.30 -7.07
N VAL A 253 4.54 14.74 -7.89
CA VAL A 253 5.55 13.84 -8.46
C VAL A 253 6.65 13.60 -7.44
N PHE A 254 6.89 12.34 -7.13
CA PHE A 254 8.00 11.86 -6.30
C PHE A 254 9.17 11.40 -7.18
N PRO A 255 10.42 11.56 -6.74
CA PRO A 255 11.57 10.98 -7.42
C PRO A 255 11.48 9.46 -7.53
N SER A 256 12.07 8.89 -8.61
CA SER A 256 12.08 7.45 -8.88
C SER A 256 10.68 6.87 -9.22
N ASN A 257 10.47 5.59 -8.96
CA ASN A 257 9.30 4.80 -9.36
C ASN A 257 8.41 4.42 -8.15
N HIS A 258 7.52 3.45 -8.35
CA HIS A 258 6.64 2.90 -7.30
C HIS A 258 7.40 2.49 -6.02
N SER A 259 8.61 1.98 -6.17
CA SER A 259 9.50 1.55 -5.07
C SER A 259 10.52 2.62 -4.66
N GLY A 260 10.30 3.89 -5.02
CA GLY A 260 11.25 4.99 -4.89
C GLY A 260 11.81 5.22 -3.48
N PHE A 261 11.08 4.81 -2.45
CA PHE A 261 11.49 4.93 -1.04
C PHE A 261 12.35 3.77 -0.52
N LEU A 262 12.52 2.68 -1.30
CA LEU A 262 13.28 1.50 -0.90
C LEU A 262 14.77 1.68 -1.16
N GLY A 263 15.60 1.25 -0.21
CA GLY A 263 17.06 1.30 -0.30
C GLY A 263 17.73 -0.06 -0.49
N GLY A 264 16.96 -1.10 -0.87
CA GLY A 264 17.43 -2.48 -1.04
C GLY A 264 16.50 -3.51 -0.40
N GLU A 265 15.47 -3.07 0.30
CA GLU A 265 14.45 -3.94 0.87
C GLU A 265 13.78 -4.75 -0.25
N TYR A 266 13.55 -6.03 0.00
CA TYR A 266 13.01 -7.00 -0.99
C TYR A 266 13.82 -7.08 -2.29
N GLY A 267 15.11 -6.69 -2.26
CA GLY A 267 15.96 -6.64 -3.45
C GLY A 267 15.63 -5.51 -4.42
N GLN A 268 14.79 -4.56 -4.01
CA GLN A 268 14.39 -3.41 -4.82
C GLN A 268 15.16 -2.14 -4.41
N HIS A 269 15.56 -1.36 -5.40
CA HIS A 269 16.29 -0.12 -5.21
C HIS A 269 15.56 1.02 -5.90
N GLY A 270 15.15 2.00 -5.11
CA GLY A 270 14.65 3.28 -5.55
C GLY A 270 15.71 4.37 -5.40
N ASP A 271 15.26 5.59 -5.16
CA ASP A 271 16.10 6.73 -4.80
C ASP A 271 15.60 7.35 -3.47
N PRO A 272 15.87 6.66 -2.33
CA PRO A 272 15.24 7.00 -1.05
C PRO A 272 15.66 8.36 -0.48
N ILE A 273 16.84 8.90 -0.84
CA ILE A 273 17.31 10.20 -0.33
C ILE A 273 16.43 11.34 -0.87
N PRO A 274 16.32 11.57 -2.19
CA PRO A 274 15.44 12.61 -2.70
C PRO A 274 13.96 12.29 -2.48
N PHE A 275 13.56 11.00 -2.40
CA PHE A 275 12.21 10.62 -2.04
C PHE A 275 11.85 11.11 -0.63
N ALA A 276 12.71 10.85 0.36
CA ALA A 276 12.53 11.32 1.74
C ALA A 276 12.54 12.85 1.83
N ALA A 277 13.41 13.52 1.05
CA ALA A 277 13.43 14.99 0.99
C ALA A 277 12.11 15.55 0.46
N LYS A 278 11.53 14.92 -0.60
CA LYS A 278 10.24 15.31 -1.14
C LYS A 278 9.10 15.06 -0.15
N LEU A 279 9.12 13.93 0.55
CA LEU A 279 8.14 13.65 1.59
C LEU A 279 8.22 14.68 2.71
N ARG A 280 9.43 15.04 3.16
CA ARG A 280 9.64 16.07 4.19
C ARG A 280 9.10 17.44 3.76
N GLU A 281 9.38 17.87 2.52
CA GLU A 281 8.83 19.12 1.94
C GLU A 281 7.30 19.19 2.04
N ILE A 282 6.63 18.04 1.91
CA ILE A 282 5.17 17.98 1.99
C ILE A 282 4.70 18.06 3.45
N LEU A 283 5.43 17.46 4.38
CA LEU A 283 5.00 17.33 5.78
C LEU A 283 5.32 18.58 6.63
N ASP A 284 6.30 19.36 6.26
CA ASP A 284 6.72 20.61 6.91
C ASP A 284 5.94 21.81 6.35
#